data_6b4346a5a7f015e0ac4bbda0a1403a7b
#
_entry.id   6b4346a5a7f015e0ac4bbda0a1403a7b
#
_cell.length_a   1.000
_cell.length_b   1.000
_cell.length_c   1.000
_cell.angle_alpha   90.00
_cell.angle_beta   90.00
_cell.angle_gamma   90.00
#
_symmetry.space_group_name_H-M   'P 1'
#
loop_
_entity.id
_entity.type
_entity.pdbx_description
1 polymer ?
#
loop_
_entity_poly.entity_id
_entity_poly.type
_entity_poly.pdbx_seq_one_letter_code
_entity_poly.pdbx_strand_id
1 'polypeptide(L)'
;MNNFAKDLDQMELPEIHSSDGKEYFLDPVRKKLILKTPEEVIRQKMIQYIMKILGVPDKLIQVEMLLSKYGADSQKRADIIVEKYARDENTVSPLAVIECKAPDIMIEDDQIAQVCQYADLIGADYVAVTNGTDLITGRYDAKLNQYLDLFSIPCYLDMLNGSGEPLPQYQEKERFSFSELQANQDYYCGYEFHPDTPVSFRSFLTNLWECFLDTSHKLPLGQYQIFTLLEDYGIRYLTCGNASGGSYSGAYRSFLVKYKEKTMFLNLSFFDYGTSTILTVSSDDNHHKPHNALQYSINRNLEKSGETYYFFHTGRIAVGKIGSASTAGLKQLLEEEYPCIMKNGRVFLGALHQDKLFYLDTPQITVFVEHLLSYALIRDEYRAVSYTHLR
;
A
#
# COMPACT_ATOMS: atom_id res chain seq x y z
N MET A 1 4.85 -3.62 14.23
CA MET A 1 3.90 -3.90 13.12
C MET A 1 2.57 -3.32 13.50
N ASN A 2 2.05 -2.41 12.71
CA ASN A 2 0.71 -1.86 12.96
C ASN A 2 -0.32 -2.96 12.70
N ASN A 3 -1.05 -3.39 13.74
CA ASN A 3 -2.00 -4.50 13.67
C ASN A 3 -3.43 -3.97 13.45
N PHE A 4 -3.56 -2.73 12.94
CA PHE A 4 -4.81 -1.98 12.86
C PHE A 4 -5.99 -2.80 12.32
N ALA A 5 -5.85 -3.37 11.12
CA ALA A 5 -6.95 -4.13 10.51
C ALA A 5 -7.39 -5.32 11.38
N LYS A 6 -6.43 -6.02 12.00
CA LYS A 6 -6.73 -7.13 12.90
C LYS A 6 -7.41 -6.67 14.18
N ASP A 7 -6.94 -5.56 14.75
CA ASP A 7 -7.51 -4.98 15.96
C ASP A 7 -8.91 -4.42 15.68
N LEU A 8 -9.09 -3.76 14.52
CA LEU A 8 -10.40 -3.26 14.09
C LEU A 8 -11.40 -4.41 13.84
N ASP A 9 -10.94 -5.53 13.27
CA ASP A 9 -11.80 -6.70 13.06
C ASP A 9 -12.31 -7.32 14.37
N GLN A 10 -11.56 -7.18 15.47
CA GLN A 10 -11.95 -7.64 16.78
C GLN A 10 -12.92 -6.70 17.50
N MET A 11 -13.17 -5.50 16.94
CA MET A 11 -14.12 -4.57 17.54
C MET A 11 -15.57 -5.07 17.39
N GLU A 12 -16.28 -5.12 18.51
CA GLU A 12 -17.67 -5.52 18.55
C GLU A 12 -18.54 -4.44 17.89
N LEU A 13 -19.46 -4.87 17.05
CA LEU A 13 -20.49 -3.99 16.48
C LEU A 13 -21.59 -3.72 17.52
N PRO A 14 -22.24 -2.55 17.46
CA PRO A 14 -23.41 -2.27 18.29
C PRO A 14 -24.56 -3.25 18.00
N GLU A 15 -25.54 -3.28 18.91
CA GLU A 15 -26.76 -4.07 18.76
C GLU A 15 -27.48 -3.73 17.45
N ILE A 16 -27.88 -4.79 16.73
CA ILE A 16 -28.60 -4.67 15.44
C ILE A 16 -30.10 -4.78 15.70
N HIS A 17 -30.82 -3.79 15.20
CA HIS A 17 -32.29 -3.76 15.20
C HIS A 17 -32.82 -3.84 13.77
N SER A 18 -33.85 -4.63 13.56
CA SER A 18 -34.49 -4.78 12.24
C SER A 18 -35.82 -4.02 12.20
N SER A 19 -36.05 -3.20 11.16
CA SER A 19 -37.29 -2.53 10.87
C SER A 19 -37.48 -2.41 9.37
N ASP A 20 -38.70 -2.70 8.87
CA ASP A 20 -39.07 -2.58 7.45
C ASP A 20 -38.08 -3.30 6.47
N GLY A 21 -37.61 -4.47 6.90
CA GLY A 21 -36.66 -5.26 6.12
C GLY A 21 -35.22 -4.70 6.02
N LYS A 22 -34.92 -3.68 6.83
CA LYS A 22 -33.59 -3.07 6.92
C LYS A 22 -32.98 -3.30 8.31
N GLU A 23 -31.67 -3.33 8.37
CA GLU A 23 -30.91 -3.45 9.62
C GLU A 23 -30.36 -2.08 10.04
N TYR A 24 -30.37 -1.82 11.34
CA TYR A 24 -29.89 -0.58 11.96
C TYR A 24 -28.99 -0.91 13.15
N PHE A 25 -27.95 -0.12 13.36
CA PHE A 25 -27.19 -0.10 14.61
C PHE A 25 -27.78 0.86 15.61
N LEU A 26 -27.81 0.50 16.89
CA LEU A 26 -28.00 1.47 17.96
C LEU A 26 -26.64 2.14 18.24
N ASP A 27 -26.41 3.29 17.62
CA ASP A 27 -25.14 4.01 17.71
C ASP A 27 -24.83 4.43 19.16
N PRO A 28 -23.65 4.04 19.71
CA PRO A 28 -23.33 4.29 21.11
C PRO A 28 -23.05 5.77 21.44
N VAL A 29 -22.66 6.58 20.44
CA VAL A 29 -22.36 8.00 20.60
C VAL A 29 -23.62 8.84 20.31
N ARG A 30 -24.21 8.66 19.12
CA ARG A 30 -25.41 9.43 18.68
C ARG A 30 -26.69 9.05 19.40
N LYS A 31 -26.74 7.90 20.10
CA LYS A 31 -27.89 7.35 20.83
C LYS A 31 -29.17 7.24 19.96
N LYS A 32 -29.02 6.85 18.71
CA LYS A 32 -30.10 6.68 17.75
C LYS A 32 -29.87 5.50 16.81
N LEU A 33 -30.94 5.04 16.15
CA LEU A 33 -30.84 3.99 15.13
C LEU A 33 -30.28 4.56 13.83
N ILE A 34 -29.24 3.96 13.32
CA ILE A 34 -28.53 4.34 12.10
C ILE A 34 -28.56 3.16 11.14
N LEU A 35 -28.90 3.41 9.87
CA LEU A 35 -28.95 2.39 8.84
C LEU A 35 -27.58 1.71 8.71
N LYS A 36 -27.55 0.39 8.77
CA LYS A 36 -26.37 -0.42 8.57
C LYS A 36 -25.99 -0.39 7.09
N THR A 37 -24.95 0.35 6.76
CA THR A 37 -24.29 0.37 5.45
C THR A 37 -22.87 -0.17 5.60
N PRO A 38 -22.18 -0.59 4.51
CA PRO A 38 -20.79 -1.02 4.58
C PRO A 38 -19.86 0.02 5.23
N GLU A 39 -20.03 1.29 4.91
CA GLU A 39 -19.28 2.40 5.51
C GLU A 39 -19.63 2.58 7.01
N GLU A 40 -20.91 2.49 7.37
CA GLU A 40 -21.32 2.61 8.77
C GLU A 40 -20.79 1.45 9.63
N VAL A 41 -20.60 0.25 9.07
CA VAL A 41 -19.91 -0.87 9.75
C VAL A 41 -18.48 -0.47 10.12
N ILE A 42 -17.73 0.13 9.19
CA ILE A 42 -16.37 0.61 9.46
C ILE A 42 -16.39 1.72 10.50
N ARG A 43 -17.30 2.69 10.38
CA ARG A 43 -17.43 3.80 11.33
C ARG A 43 -17.73 3.29 12.75
N GLN A 44 -18.63 2.33 12.92
CA GLN A 44 -18.96 1.76 14.23
C GLN A 44 -17.76 1.00 14.84
N LYS A 45 -17.04 0.21 14.05
CA LYS A 45 -15.80 -0.44 14.50
C LYS A 45 -14.74 0.60 14.88
N MET A 46 -14.60 1.67 14.10
CA MET A 46 -13.63 2.73 14.37
C MET A 46 -13.95 3.49 15.67
N ILE A 47 -15.23 3.77 15.95
CA ILE A 47 -15.65 4.34 17.23
C ILE A 47 -15.20 3.45 18.40
N GLN A 48 -15.41 2.13 18.31
CA GLN A 48 -14.96 1.19 19.34
C GLN A 48 -13.43 1.15 19.49
N TYR A 49 -12.71 1.18 18.36
CA TYR A 49 -11.26 1.22 18.33
C TYR A 49 -10.73 2.49 19.02
N ILE A 50 -11.31 3.64 18.72
CA ILE A 50 -10.95 4.93 19.34
C ILE A 50 -11.14 4.88 20.86
N MET A 51 -12.26 4.32 21.32
CA MET A 51 -12.55 4.22 22.76
C MET A 51 -11.65 3.18 23.46
N LYS A 52 -11.54 1.97 22.89
CA LYS A 52 -10.90 0.83 23.58
C LYS A 52 -9.39 0.77 23.39
N ILE A 53 -8.89 1.13 22.22
CA ILE A 53 -7.46 1.05 21.90
C ILE A 53 -6.76 2.40 22.04
N LEU A 54 -7.34 3.47 21.49
CA LEU A 54 -6.72 4.80 21.61
C LEU A 54 -7.00 5.48 22.96
N GLY A 55 -7.97 5.01 23.72
CA GLY A 55 -8.28 5.51 25.06
C GLY A 55 -8.99 6.86 25.07
N VAL A 56 -9.72 7.21 24.01
CA VAL A 56 -10.51 8.46 23.96
C VAL A 56 -11.76 8.32 24.81
N PRO A 57 -12.02 9.26 25.75
CA PRO A 57 -13.30 9.29 26.50
C PRO A 57 -14.50 9.43 25.54
N ASP A 58 -15.55 8.68 25.78
CA ASP A 58 -16.77 8.67 24.95
C ASP A 58 -17.37 10.06 24.71
N LYS A 59 -17.30 10.93 25.71
CA LYS A 59 -17.82 12.32 25.67
C LYS A 59 -17.03 13.24 24.74
N LEU A 60 -15.82 12.84 24.37
CA LEU A 60 -14.92 13.58 23.47
C LEU A 60 -14.91 13.03 22.04
N ILE A 61 -15.88 12.18 21.72
CA ILE A 61 -16.09 11.66 20.36
C ILE A 61 -17.37 12.27 19.80
N GLN A 62 -17.25 12.95 18.67
CA GLN A 62 -18.37 13.48 17.91
C GLN A 62 -18.49 12.71 16.59
N VAL A 63 -19.71 12.37 16.19
CA VAL A 63 -19.97 11.56 14.99
C VAL A 63 -20.93 12.30 14.08
N GLU A 64 -20.62 12.33 12.77
CA GLU A 64 -21.42 13.05 11.75
C GLU A 64 -21.65 14.52 12.13
N MET A 65 -20.59 15.16 12.61
CA MET A 65 -20.66 16.51 13.13
C MET A 65 -20.45 17.56 12.03
N LEU A 66 -21.34 18.56 11.98
CA LEU A 66 -21.16 19.71 11.10
C LEU A 66 -19.92 20.52 11.48
N LEU A 67 -19.04 20.83 10.51
CA LEU A 67 -17.85 21.63 10.71
C LEU A 67 -18.19 23.06 11.19
N SER A 68 -19.36 23.58 10.84
CA SER A 68 -19.85 24.88 11.31
C SER A 68 -19.99 24.99 12.84
N LYS A 69 -20.11 23.88 13.56
CA LYS A 69 -20.12 23.88 15.02
C LYS A 69 -18.79 24.28 15.65
N TYR A 70 -17.70 24.17 14.89
CA TYR A 70 -16.36 24.59 15.27
C TYR A 70 -15.95 25.93 14.64
N GLY A 71 -16.94 26.70 14.13
CA GLY A 71 -16.68 28.03 13.56
C GLY A 71 -16.34 28.06 12.08
N ALA A 72 -16.28 26.91 11.40
CA ALA A 72 -16.04 26.87 9.96
C ALA A 72 -17.28 27.34 9.17
N ASP A 73 -17.08 28.12 8.12
CA ASP A 73 -18.14 28.46 7.16
C ASP A 73 -18.34 27.29 6.18
N SER A 74 -18.94 26.21 6.70
CA SER A 74 -19.10 24.96 5.95
C SER A 74 -20.32 24.18 6.44
N GLN A 75 -21.10 23.63 5.49
CA GLN A 75 -22.19 22.70 5.75
C GLN A 75 -21.73 21.22 5.68
N LYS A 76 -20.44 20.98 5.47
CA LYS A 76 -19.87 19.64 5.44
C LYS A 76 -19.85 19.03 6.83
N ARG A 77 -19.85 17.69 6.87
CA ARG A 77 -19.79 16.90 8.10
C ARG A 77 -18.53 16.05 8.07
N ALA A 78 -17.88 15.93 9.21
CA ALA A 78 -16.84 14.92 9.41
C ALA A 78 -17.47 13.67 10.03
N ASP A 79 -16.99 12.51 9.62
CA ASP A 79 -17.47 11.23 10.12
C ASP A 79 -17.25 11.08 11.62
N ILE A 80 -16.03 11.30 12.07
CA ILE A 80 -15.66 11.25 13.50
C ILE A 80 -14.72 12.42 13.79
N ILE A 81 -14.99 13.16 14.87
CA ILE A 81 -14.09 14.16 15.44
C ILE A 81 -13.74 13.72 16.86
N VAL A 82 -12.46 13.64 17.16
CA VAL A 82 -11.95 13.50 18.53
C VAL A 82 -11.67 14.89 19.06
N GLU A 83 -12.15 15.18 20.27
CA GLU A 83 -12.00 16.47 20.93
C GLU A 83 -10.95 16.40 22.07
N LYS A 84 -10.41 17.55 22.43
CA LYS A 84 -9.60 17.76 23.63
C LYS A 84 -10.16 18.87 24.48
N TYR A 85 -10.02 18.77 25.81
CA TYR A 85 -10.31 19.89 26.71
C TYR A 85 -9.20 20.94 26.64
N ALA A 86 -9.58 22.20 26.47
CA ALA A 86 -8.67 23.32 26.69
C ALA A 86 -8.51 23.50 28.21
N ARG A 87 -7.27 23.45 28.69
CA ARG A 87 -6.97 23.46 30.14
C ARG A 87 -7.47 24.70 30.88
N ASP A 88 -7.57 25.85 30.18
CA ASP A 88 -7.82 27.15 30.81
C ASP A 88 -9.22 27.70 30.53
N GLU A 89 -10.03 27.12 29.63
CA GLU A 89 -11.26 27.75 29.16
C GLU A 89 -12.55 26.94 29.44
N ASN A 90 -12.46 25.77 30.02
CA ASN A 90 -13.61 24.84 30.18
C ASN A 90 -14.34 24.55 28.85
N THR A 91 -13.64 24.67 27.73
CA THR A 91 -14.10 24.46 26.37
C THR A 91 -13.47 23.22 25.77
N VAL A 92 -14.09 22.67 24.75
CA VAL A 92 -13.53 21.58 23.93
C VAL A 92 -13.11 22.12 22.58
N SER A 93 -12.03 21.57 22.02
CA SER A 93 -11.55 21.88 20.67
C SER A 93 -11.24 20.59 19.91
N PRO A 94 -11.32 20.59 18.58
CA PRO A 94 -10.96 19.45 17.78
C PRO A 94 -9.48 19.06 17.98
N LEU A 95 -9.22 17.75 18.04
CA LEU A 95 -7.86 17.17 18.14
C LEU A 95 -7.56 16.33 16.91
N ALA A 96 -8.52 15.51 16.47
CA ALA A 96 -8.38 14.68 15.29
C ALA A 96 -9.66 14.62 14.47
N VAL A 97 -9.53 14.52 13.15
CA VAL A 97 -10.62 14.23 12.21
C VAL A 97 -10.37 12.88 11.55
N ILE A 98 -11.38 12.02 11.53
CA ILE A 98 -11.27 10.68 10.98
C ILE A 98 -12.42 10.47 9.98
N GLU A 99 -12.08 10.08 8.76
CA GLU A 99 -13.02 9.69 7.69
C GLU A 99 -13.05 8.17 7.56
N CYS A 100 -14.22 7.63 7.37
CA CYS A 100 -14.46 6.21 7.15
C CYS A 100 -15.02 5.99 5.75
N LYS A 101 -14.52 4.98 5.07
CA LYS A 101 -14.99 4.57 3.74
C LYS A 101 -15.46 3.12 3.79
N ALA A 102 -16.30 2.74 2.83
CA ALA A 102 -16.71 1.34 2.69
C ALA A 102 -15.49 0.46 2.36
N PRO A 103 -15.51 -0.84 2.71
CA PRO A 103 -14.35 -1.73 2.52
C PRO A 103 -13.88 -1.90 1.07
N ASP A 104 -14.76 -1.67 0.10
CA ASP A 104 -14.50 -1.76 -1.33
C ASP A 104 -13.97 -0.45 -1.94
N ILE A 105 -13.85 0.61 -1.14
CA ILE A 105 -13.32 1.91 -1.59
C ILE A 105 -11.81 1.96 -1.31
N MET A 106 -11.03 2.13 -2.35
CA MET A 106 -9.60 2.44 -2.21
C MET A 106 -9.43 3.86 -1.68
N ILE A 107 -8.48 4.03 -0.76
CA ILE A 107 -8.13 5.36 -0.25
C ILE A 107 -7.14 5.98 -1.23
N GLU A 108 -7.59 7.05 -1.89
CA GLU A 108 -6.83 7.82 -2.87
C GLU A 108 -6.56 9.24 -2.33
N ASP A 109 -5.79 10.03 -3.06
CA ASP A 109 -5.41 11.39 -2.65
C ASP A 109 -6.60 12.30 -2.38
N ASP A 110 -7.73 12.11 -3.09
CA ASP A 110 -8.95 12.89 -2.89
C ASP A 110 -9.56 12.72 -1.49
N GLN A 111 -9.55 11.49 -0.94
CA GLN A 111 -10.06 11.23 0.40
C GLN A 111 -9.11 11.78 1.47
N ILE A 112 -7.80 11.71 1.21
CA ILE A 112 -6.76 12.28 2.08
C ILE A 112 -6.88 13.80 2.07
N ALA A 113 -6.97 14.42 0.90
CA ALA A 113 -7.16 15.86 0.76
C ALA A 113 -8.45 16.34 1.44
N GLN A 114 -9.54 15.56 1.34
CA GLN A 114 -10.81 15.85 2.01
C GLN A 114 -10.65 15.93 3.53
N VAL A 115 -10.04 14.93 4.17
CA VAL A 115 -9.88 14.90 5.62
C VAL A 115 -8.94 16.00 6.11
N CYS A 116 -7.85 16.26 5.37
CA CYS A 116 -6.95 17.38 5.66
C CYS A 116 -7.68 18.73 5.58
N GLN A 117 -8.49 18.95 4.52
CA GLN A 117 -9.32 20.15 4.41
C GLN A 117 -10.29 20.31 5.59
N TYR A 118 -10.91 19.23 6.05
CA TYR A 118 -11.81 19.29 7.20
C TYR A 118 -11.06 19.66 8.48
N ALA A 119 -9.89 19.05 8.69
CA ALA A 119 -9.05 19.33 9.84
C ALA A 119 -8.54 20.78 9.85
N ASP A 120 -8.11 21.31 8.70
CA ASP A 120 -7.68 22.70 8.55
C ASP A 120 -8.81 23.67 8.89
N LEU A 121 -10.04 23.41 8.42
CA LEU A 121 -11.20 24.26 8.66
C LEU A 121 -11.56 24.39 10.15
N ILE A 122 -11.29 23.38 10.95
CA ILE A 122 -11.66 23.35 12.38
C ILE A 122 -10.45 23.36 13.32
N GLY A 123 -9.20 23.43 12.79
CA GLY A 123 -7.98 23.49 13.56
C GLY A 123 -7.63 22.19 14.29
N ALA A 124 -7.87 21.02 13.69
CA ALA A 124 -7.49 19.74 14.25
C ALA A 124 -6.04 19.39 13.90
N ASP A 125 -5.32 18.84 14.89
CA ASP A 125 -3.88 18.53 14.74
C ASP A 125 -3.63 17.19 14.03
N TYR A 126 -4.59 16.25 14.05
CA TYR A 126 -4.45 14.90 13.49
C TYR A 126 -5.54 14.61 12.48
N VAL A 127 -5.18 13.80 11.49
CA VAL A 127 -6.10 13.29 10.47
C VAL A 127 -5.97 11.78 10.35
N ALA A 128 -7.07 11.12 9.97
CA ALA A 128 -7.02 9.72 9.57
C ALA A 128 -8.11 9.42 8.54
N VAL A 129 -7.80 8.51 7.61
CA VAL A 129 -8.77 7.90 6.68
C VAL A 129 -8.65 6.40 6.76
N THR A 130 -9.77 5.70 6.82
CA THR A 130 -9.77 4.24 6.84
C THR A 130 -10.94 3.64 6.07
N ASN A 131 -10.72 2.49 5.44
CA ASN A 131 -11.74 1.62 4.86
C ASN A 131 -11.89 0.29 5.63
N GLY A 132 -11.22 0.20 6.79
CA GLY A 132 -11.21 -0.99 7.65
C GLY A 132 -10.02 -1.92 7.41
N THR A 133 -9.41 -1.90 6.26
CA THR A 133 -8.18 -2.63 5.94
C THR A 133 -6.98 -1.69 6.02
N ASP A 134 -7.08 -0.57 5.33
CA ASP A 134 -6.07 0.47 5.32
C ASP A 134 -6.38 1.56 6.32
N LEU A 135 -5.34 2.14 6.89
CA LEU A 135 -5.37 3.33 7.72
C LEU A 135 -4.25 4.26 7.29
N ILE A 136 -4.61 5.41 6.74
CA ILE A 136 -3.70 6.52 6.49
C ILE A 136 -3.91 7.53 7.59
N THR A 137 -2.85 7.97 8.23
CA THR A 137 -2.92 8.90 9.36
C THR A 137 -1.81 9.92 9.30
N GLY A 138 -2.09 11.14 9.70
CA GLY A 138 -1.16 12.25 9.64
C GLY A 138 -1.29 13.19 10.83
N ARG A 139 -0.22 13.93 11.08
CA ARG A 139 -0.16 15.01 12.07
C ARG A 139 0.30 16.30 11.40
N TYR A 140 -0.37 17.40 11.70
CA TYR A 140 0.01 18.72 11.22
C TYR A 140 1.36 19.17 11.80
N ASP A 141 2.28 19.58 10.93
CA ASP A 141 3.53 20.22 11.30
C ASP A 141 3.49 21.70 10.93
N ALA A 142 3.41 22.55 11.96
CA ALA A 142 3.29 24.00 11.78
C ALA A 142 4.53 24.65 11.14
N LYS A 143 5.71 24.00 11.21
CA LYS A 143 6.94 24.53 10.60
C LYS A 143 6.96 24.29 9.09
N LEU A 144 6.44 23.15 8.68
CA LEU A 144 6.37 22.75 7.27
C LEU A 144 5.04 23.17 6.62
N ASN A 145 4.06 23.58 7.44
CA ASN A 145 2.70 23.93 7.02
C ASN A 145 2.02 22.81 6.22
N GLN A 146 2.17 21.56 6.70
CA GLN A 146 1.61 20.36 6.05
C GLN A 146 1.37 19.24 7.06
N TYR A 147 0.56 18.25 6.67
CA TYR A 147 0.43 17.01 7.43
C TYR A 147 1.59 16.08 7.11
N LEU A 148 2.22 15.53 8.14
CA LEU A 148 3.23 14.48 8.05
C LEU A 148 2.57 13.13 8.29
N ASP A 149 2.79 12.19 7.40
CA ASP A 149 2.29 10.83 7.56
C ASP A 149 2.89 10.16 8.80
N LEU A 150 2.06 9.40 9.51
CA LEU A 150 2.45 8.67 10.70
C LEU A 150 2.40 7.17 10.47
N PHE A 151 3.22 6.41 11.19
CA PHE A 151 3.18 4.93 11.18
C PHE A 151 1.85 4.37 11.69
N SER A 152 1.21 5.06 12.62
CA SER A 152 -0.05 4.68 13.22
C SER A 152 -0.73 5.90 13.83
N ILE A 153 -2.05 5.80 14.01
CA ILE A 153 -2.76 6.79 14.80
C ILE A 153 -2.31 6.67 16.28
N PRO A 154 -1.82 7.76 16.90
CA PRO A 154 -1.34 7.72 18.28
C PRO A 154 -2.48 7.49 19.27
N CYS A 155 -2.18 6.99 20.48
CA CYS A 155 -3.16 6.97 21.54
C CYS A 155 -3.56 8.40 21.98
N TYR A 156 -4.69 8.53 22.66
CA TYR A 156 -5.25 9.85 23.01
C TYR A 156 -4.26 10.72 23.80
N LEU A 157 -3.57 10.12 24.78
CA LEU A 157 -2.58 10.84 25.60
C LEU A 157 -1.39 11.31 24.76
N ASP A 158 -0.95 10.53 23.79
CA ASP A 158 0.13 10.90 22.89
C ASP A 158 -0.31 12.04 21.96
N MET A 159 -1.54 11.97 21.43
CA MET A 159 -2.10 13.07 20.64
C MET A 159 -2.18 14.38 21.42
N LEU A 160 -2.58 14.34 22.72
CA LEU A 160 -2.61 15.51 23.58
C LEU A 160 -1.22 16.14 23.79
N ASN A 161 -0.17 15.33 23.73
CA ASN A 161 1.22 15.78 23.85
C ASN A 161 1.86 16.16 22.50
N GLY A 162 1.09 16.15 21.41
CA GLY A 162 1.60 16.43 20.07
C GLY A 162 2.55 15.35 19.56
N SER A 163 2.45 14.11 20.06
CA SER A 163 3.31 13.00 19.70
C SER A 163 2.75 12.22 18.50
N GLY A 164 3.61 11.44 17.87
CA GLY A 164 3.30 10.55 16.74
C GLY A 164 4.61 10.26 16.02
N GLU A 165 4.87 8.99 15.73
CA GLU A 165 6.05 8.58 15.00
C GLU A 165 5.82 8.85 13.50
N PRO A 166 6.51 9.84 12.89
CA PRO A 166 6.33 10.13 11.48
C PRO A 166 6.86 8.96 10.65
N LEU A 167 6.17 8.67 9.56
CA LEU A 167 6.75 7.83 8.53
C LEU A 167 8.03 8.49 8.03
N PRO A 168 9.11 7.74 7.83
CA PRO A 168 10.28 8.26 7.16
C PRO A 168 9.83 8.86 5.82
N GLN A 169 9.98 10.17 5.68
CA GLN A 169 9.79 10.78 4.36
C GLN A 169 10.87 10.21 3.47
N TYR A 170 10.47 9.66 2.33
CA TYR A 170 11.42 9.33 1.29
C TYR A 170 12.14 10.62 0.90
N GLN A 171 13.37 10.78 1.37
CA GLN A 171 14.24 11.82 0.87
C GLN A 171 14.77 11.32 -0.46
N GLU A 172 14.38 11.99 -1.52
CA GLU A 172 14.90 11.70 -2.86
C GLU A 172 16.42 11.88 -2.82
N LYS A 173 17.10 10.75 -2.70
CA LYS A 173 18.56 10.73 -2.75
C LYS A 173 18.97 11.03 -4.18
N GLU A 174 19.92 11.92 -4.35
CA GLU A 174 20.54 12.13 -5.67
C GLU A 174 21.10 10.79 -6.18
N ARG A 175 20.65 10.38 -7.36
CA ARG A 175 21.08 9.14 -7.98
C ARG A 175 22.57 9.15 -8.25
N PHE A 176 23.21 8.00 -8.15
CA PHE A 176 24.56 7.83 -8.66
C PHE A 176 24.59 8.09 -10.18
N SER A 177 25.59 8.84 -10.63
CA SER A 177 25.86 8.90 -12.06
C SER A 177 26.24 7.51 -12.60
N PHE A 178 26.12 7.29 -13.89
CA PHE A 178 26.46 5.99 -14.49
C PHE A 178 27.91 5.56 -14.20
N SER A 179 28.85 6.52 -14.17
CA SER A 179 30.25 6.27 -13.84
C SER A 179 30.50 5.91 -12.37
N GLU A 180 29.60 6.29 -11.47
CA GLU A 180 29.71 6.01 -10.03
C GLU A 180 29.10 4.67 -9.62
N LEU A 181 28.24 4.06 -10.46
CA LEU A 181 27.54 2.82 -10.13
C LEU A 181 28.50 1.68 -9.73
N GLN A 182 29.62 1.55 -10.43
CA GLN A 182 30.59 0.48 -10.12
C GLN A 182 31.31 0.73 -8.80
N ALA A 183 31.63 1.97 -8.48
CA ALA A 183 32.28 2.33 -7.21
C ALA A 183 31.32 2.19 -6.02
N ASN A 184 30.01 2.38 -6.23
CA ASN A 184 28.97 2.33 -5.21
C ASN A 184 28.11 1.06 -5.28
N GLN A 185 28.56 0.01 -5.94
CA GLN A 185 27.80 -1.22 -6.18
C GLN A 185 27.35 -1.94 -4.90
N ASP A 186 28.02 -1.72 -3.78
CA ASP A 186 27.73 -2.34 -2.49
C ASP A 186 26.83 -1.47 -1.59
N TYR A 187 26.43 -0.27 -2.06
CA TYR A 187 25.70 0.71 -1.25
C TYR A 187 24.41 0.15 -0.64
N TYR A 188 23.67 -0.65 -1.38
CA TYR A 188 22.40 -1.23 -0.94
C TYR A 188 22.55 -2.65 -0.35
N CYS A 189 23.78 -3.21 -0.29
CA CYS A 189 24.02 -4.54 0.27
C CYS A 189 23.81 -4.55 1.79
N GLY A 190 23.05 -5.54 2.29
CA GLY A 190 22.66 -5.65 3.69
C GLY A 190 21.41 -4.84 4.06
N TYR A 191 20.77 -4.19 3.08
CA TYR A 191 19.51 -3.49 3.20
C TYR A 191 18.49 -4.05 2.19
N GLU A 192 18.50 -3.54 0.96
CA GLU A 192 17.64 -4.03 -0.13
C GLU A 192 18.23 -5.25 -0.83
N PHE A 193 19.56 -5.35 -0.86
CA PHE A 193 20.27 -6.46 -1.53
C PHE A 193 20.94 -7.37 -0.51
N HIS A 194 20.73 -8.68 -0.70
CA HIS A 194 21.38 -9.69 0.13
C HIS A 194 22.92 -9.64 -0.06
N PRO A 195 23.72 -9.77 1.03
CA PRO A 195 25.19 -9.76 0.94
C PRO A 195 25.77 -10.80 -0.02
N ASP A 196 25.10 -11.96 -0.18
CA ASP A 196 25.54 -13.02 -1.12
C ASP A 196 25.10 -12.76 -2.57
N THR A 197 24.53 -11.59 -2.89
CA THR A 197 24.25 -11.23 -4.28
C THR A 197 25.56 -11.16 -5.07
N PRO A 198 25.66 -11.86 -6.22
CA PRO A 198 26.87 -11.86 -7.02
C PRO A 198 27.35 -10.45 -7.34
N VAL A 199 28.63 -10.18 -7.07
CA VAL A 199 29.24 -8.85 -7.28
C VAL A 199 29.01 -8.35 -8.72
N SER A 200 29.01 -9.26 -9.70
CA SER A 200 28.74 -8.93 -11.11
C SER A 200 27.30 -8.43 -11.41
N PHE A 201 26.39 -8.53 -10.44
CA PHE A 201 25.00 -8.03 -10.56
C PHE A 201 24.78 -6.71 -9.81
N ARG A 202 25.59 -6.40 -8.80
CA ARG A 202 25.30 -5.33 -7.83
C ARG A 202 25.19 -3.95 -8.47
N SER A 203 26.14 -3.57 -9.34
CA SER A 203 26.10 -2.31 -10.08
C SER A 203 24.85 -2.18 -10.95
N PHE A 204 24.44 -3.26 -11.61
CA PHE A 204 23.22 -3.31 -12.39
C PHE A 204 21.95 -3.17 -11.52
N LEU A 205 21.91 -3.89 -10.39
CA LEU A 205 20.78 -3.82 -9.45
C LEU A 205 20.67 -2.44 -8.82
N THR A 206 21.81 -1.80 -8.49
CA THR A 206 21.83 -0.40 -8.03
C THR A 206 21.19 0.53 -9.05
N ASN A 207 21.56 0.44 -10.32
CA ASN A 207 20.98 1.23 -11.39
C ASN A 207 19.46 0.99 -11.54
N LEU A 208 19.05 -0.29 -11.46
CA LEU A 208 17.63 -0.67 -11.59
C LEU A 208 16.81 -0.23 -10.37
N TRP A 209 17.36 -0.36 -9.16
CA TRP A 209 16.70 0.08 -7.94
C TRP A 209 16.53 1.60 -7.90
N GLU A 210 17.59 2.34 -8.20
CA GLU A 210 17.50 3.81 -8.28
C GLU A 210 16.58 4.29 -9.42
N CYS A 211 16.41 3.51 -10.49
CA CYS A 211 15.38 3.76 -11.49
C CYS A 211 13.96 3.66 -10.92
N PHE A 212 13.71 2.68 -10.03
CA PHE A 212 12.41 2.56 -9.38
C PHE A 212 12.16 3.65 -8.34
N LEU A 213 13.20 4.12 -7.67
CA LEU A 213 13.11 5.19 -6.69
C LEU A 213 12.99 6.59 -7.31
N ASP A 214 13.41 6.77 -8.56
CA ASP A 214 13.37 8.04 -9.25
C ASP A 214 11.93 8.43 -9.63
N THR A 215 11.36 9.38 -8.88
CA THR A 215 9.98 9.85 -9.09
C THR A 215 9.85 10.89 -10.20
N SER A 216 10.99 11.42 -10.70
CA SER A 216 11.01 12.39 -11.80
C SER A 216 10.72 11.74 -13.16
N HIS A 217 10.96 10.43 -13.28
CA HIS A 217 10.64 9.62 -14.46
C HIS A 217 9.51 8.63 -14.12
N LYS A 218 8.34 8.83 -14.71
CA LYS A 218 7.14 8.02 -14.46
C LYS A 218 6.91 7.01 -15.58
N LEU A 219 6.36 5.86 -15.20
CA LEU A 219 5.89 4.88 -16.18
C LEU A 219 4.77 5.53 -17.03
N PRO A 220 4.81 5.44 -18.39
CA PRO A 220 3.80 6.06 -19.23
C PRO A 220 2.39 5.56 -18.93
N LEU A 221 1.45 6.50 -18.69
CA LEU A 221 0.04 6.17 -18.42
C LEU A 221 -0.64 5.62 -19.67
N GLY A 222 -1.63 4.75 -19.50
CA GLY A 222 -2.47 4.25 -20.57
C GLY A 222 -2.60 2.74 -20.62
N GLN A 223 -3.07 2.24 -21.78
CA GLN A 223 -3.32 0.83 -22.00
C GLN A 223 -2.02 0.07 -22.28
N TYR A 224 -1.73 -0.91 -21.46
CA TYR A 224 -0.76 -1.96 -21.68
C TYR A 224 -1.46 -3.22 -22.21
N GLN A 225 -0.71 -4.28 -22.50
CA GLN A 225 -1.30 -5.44 -23.19
C GLN A 225 -2.48 -6.07 -22.42
N ILE A 226 -2.36 -6.21 -21.08
CA ILE A 226 -3.41 -6.85 -20.27
C ILE A 226 -4.00 -5.97 -19.17
N PHE A 227 -3.41 -4.81 -18.88
CA PHE A 227 -3.90 -3.87 -17.88
C PHE A 227 -3.85 -2.43 -18.40
N THR A 228 -4.56 -1.53 -17.71
CA THR A 228 -4.42 -0.09 -17.92
C THR A 228 -3.71 0.51 -16.72
N LEU A 229 -2.62 1.23 -16.94
CA LEU A 229 -1.98 2.04 -15.90
C LEU A 229 -2.76 3.35 -15.76
N LEU A 230 -3.39 3.54 -14.62
CA LEU A 230 -4.18 4.72 -14.30
C LEU A 230 -3.30 5.82 -13.71
N GLU A 231 -2.38 5.46 -12.81
CA GLU A 231 -1.47 6.40 -12.18
C GLU A 231 -0.18 5.72 -11.70
N ASP A 232 0.93 6.47 -11.74
CA ASP A 232 2.21 6.14 -11.10
C ASP A 232 2.34 7.03 -9.85
N TYR A 233 2.07 6.46 -8.68
CA TYR A 233 2.04 7.12 -7.38
C TYR A 233 3.43 7.43 -6.80
N GLY A 234 4.50 7.00 -7.47
CA GLY A 234 5.84 7.14 -6.92
C GLY A 234 6.10 6.16 -5.78
N ILE A 235 6.75 6.62 -4.71
CA ILE A 235 7.21 5.76 -3.63
C ILE A 235 6.22 5.76 -2.47
N ARG A 236 5.83 4.54 -2.04
CA ARG A 236 5.03 4.30 -0.83
C ARG A 236 5.79 3.35 0.10
N TYR A 237 5.68 3.57 1.41
CA TYR A 237 6.21 2.64 2.41
C TYR A 237 5.11 1.67 2.82
N LEU A 238 5.29 0.39 2.50
CA LEU A 238 4.26 -0.65 2.66
C LEU A 238 4.80 -1.87 3.38
N THR A 239 3.87 -2.67 3.91
CA THR A 239 4.13 -4.03 4.41
C THR A 239 3.25 -5.01 3.67
N CYS A 240 3.86 -5.88 2.87
CA CYS A 240 3.14 -6.88 2.07
C CYS A 240 3.45 -8.30 2.53
N GLY A 241 2.41 -9.09 2.76
CA GLY A 241 2.50 -10.44 3.31
C GLY A 241 2.91 -11.51 2.28
N ASN A 242 3.44 -12.62 2.76
CA ASN A 242 3.72 -13.82 1.97
C ASN A 242 2.70 -14.91 2.24
N ALA A 243 2.31 -15.68 1.23
CA ALA A 243 1.38 -16.79 1.38
C ALA A 243 1.87 -17.88 2.36
N SER A 244 3.19 -18.02 2.52
CA SER A 244 3.84 -18.97 3.45
C SER A 244 4.09 -18.41 4.84
N GLY A 245 3.62 -17.17 5.12
CA GLY A 245 3.93 -16.42 6.34
C GLY A 245 5.11 -15.48 6.18
N GLY A 246 5.22 -14.50 7.10
CA GLY A 246 6.18 -13.40 7.00
C GLY A 246 5.70 -12.28 6.07
N SER A 247 6.45 -11.19 6.03
CA SER A 247 6.16 -10.01 5.21
C SER A 247 7.43 -9.28 4.83
N TYR A 248 7.34 -8.44 3.78
CA TYR A 248 8.36 -7.47 3.42
C TYR A 248 7.84 -6.08 3.74
N SER A 249 8.66 -5.26 4.40
CA SER A 249 8.34 -3.87 4.74
C SER A 249 9.42 -2.95 4.22
N GLY A 250 9.04 -1.90 3.50
CA GLY A 250 10.00 -0.93 2.95
C GLY A 250 9.39 -0.03 1.88
N ALA A 251 10.26 0.57 1.09
CA ALA A 251 9.89 1.43 -0.03
C ALA A 251 9.44 0.59 -1.24
N TYR A 252 8.32 0.97 -1.84
CA TYR A 252 7.80 0.39 -3.07
C TYR A 252 7.48 1.48 -4.08
N ARG A 253 7.82 1.25 -5.35
CA ARG A 253 7.22 2.01 -6.45
C ARG A 253 5.81 1.49 -6.69
N SER A 254 4.81 2.34 -6.55
CA SER A 254 3.40 1.98 -6.55
C SER A 254 2.69 2.46 -7.80
N PHE A 255 1.93 1.56 -8.42
CA PHE A 255 1.19 1.80 -9.65
C PHE A 255 -0.28 1.47 -9.43
N LEU A 256 -1.18 2.43 -9.67
CA LEU A 256 -2.61 2.16 -9.73
C LEU A 256 -2.96 1.61 -11.10
N VAL A 257 -3.49 0.41 -11.14
CA VAL A 257 -3.82 -0.27 -12.40
C VAL A 257 -5.28 -0.74 -12.43
N LYS A 258 -5.87 -0.75 -13.62
CA LYS A 258 -7.11 -1.46 -13.91
C LYS A 258 -6.78 -2.76 -14.62
N TYR A 259 -7.15 -3.89 -14.04
CA TYR A 259 -7.01 -5.21 -14.61
C TYR A 259 -8.37 -5.93 -14.62
N LYS A 260 -8.89 -6.23 -15.82
CA LYS A 260 -10.27 -6.70 -15.99
C LYS A 260 -11.25 -5.71 -15.34
N GLU A 261 -12.09 -6.17 -14.41
CA GLU A 261 -13.08 -5.30 -13.71
C GLU A 261 -12.56 -4.74 -12.37
N LYS A 262 -11.28 -4.97 -12.03
CA LYS A 262 -10.70 -4.57 -10.75
C LYS A 262 -9.73 -3.40 -10.93
N THR A 263 -9.80 -2.46 -10.00
CA THR A 263 -8.75 -1.45 -9.78
C THR A 263 -7.95 -1.85 -8.56
N MET A 264 -6.61 -1.83 -8.66
CA MET A 264 -5.72 -2.27 -7.59
C MET A 264 -4.38 -1.58 -7.68
N PHE A 265 -3.63 -1.59 -6.58
CA PHE A 265 -2.22 -1.24 -6.59
C PHE A 265 -1.35 -2.45 -6.90
N LEU A 266 -0.37 -2.22 -7.77
CA LEU A 266 0.80 -3.09 -7.91
C LEU A 266 2.03 -2.33 -7.41
N ASN A 267 2.80 -2.98 -6.55
CA ASN A 267 3.91 -2.35 -5.84
C ASN A 267 5.19 -3.12 -6.11
N LEU A 268 6.21 -2.42 -6.61
CA LEU A 268 7.48 -2.99 -7.07
C LEU A 268 8.61 -2.59 -6.11
N SER A 269 9.39 -3.58 -5.64
CA SER A 269 10.52 -3.34 -4.73
C SER A 269 11.58 -4.43 -4.78
N PHE A 270 12.72 -4.16 -4.15
CA PHE A 270 13.74 -5.14 -3.84
C PHE A 270 13.81 -5.38 -2.33
N PHE A 271 14.14 -6.62 -1.94
CA PHE A 271 14.33 -6.99 -0.54
C PHE A 271 15.46 -7.98 -0.36
N ASP A 272 16.20 -7.81 0.72
CA ASP A 272 17.08 -8.83 1.28
C ASP A 272 16.24 -9.89 2.00
N TYR A 273 16.22 -11.12 1.48
CA TYR A 273 15.44 -12.19 2.10
C TYR A 273 16.08 -13.57 1.94
N GLY A 274 16.26 -14.24 3.07
CA GLY A 274 16.79 -15.61 3.14
C GLY A 274 18.24 -15.70 2.68
N THR A 275 18.48 -16.05 1.43
CA THR A 275 19.81 -16.19 0.83
C THR A 275 19.91 -15.48 -0.52
N SER A 276 19.04 -14.51 -0.78
CA SER A 276 18.94 -13.90 -2.11
C SER A 276 18.32 -12.50 -2.04
N THR A 277 18.75 -11.65 -2.92
CA THR A 277 17.99 -10.46 -3.29
C THR A 277 16.73 -10.87 -4.03
N ILE A 278 15.57 -10.37 -3.58
CA ILE A 278 14.26 -10.64 -4.17
C ILE A 278 13.74 -9.36 -4.83
N LEU A 279 13.48 -9.42 -6.13
CA LEU A 279 12.62 -8.45 -6.79
C LEU A 279 11.18 -8.92 -6.61
N THR A 280 10.33 -8.08 -6.03
CA THR A 280 8.93 -8.42 -5.75
C THR A 280 7.96 -7.53 -6.48
N VAL A 281 6.82 -8.09 -6.85
CA VAL A 281 5.60 -7.35 -7.20
C VAL A 281 4.53 -7.76 -6.20
N SER A 282 4.02 -6.80 -5.45
CA SER A 282 2.94 -7.00 -4.49
C SER A 282 1.63 -6.50 -5.07
N SER A 283 0.53 -7.16 -4.73
CA SER A 283 -0.83 -6.83 -5.13
C SER A 283 -1.63 -6.36 -3.91
N ASP A 284 -2.39 -5.29 -4.09
CA ASP A 284 -3.31 -4.74 -3.10
C ASP A 284 -4.60 -4.35 -3.81
N ASP A 285 -5.63 -5.18 -3.66
CA ASP A 285 -6.96 -5.00 -4.26
C ASP A 285 -7.99 -4.48 -3.25
N ASN A 286 -7.55 -4.08 -2.07
CA ASN A 286 -8.36 -3.57 -0.95
C ASN A 286 -9.42 -4.55 -0.40
N HIS A 287 -9.57 -5.73 -0.99
CA HIS A 287 -10.45 -6.80 -0.50
C HIS A 287 -9.69 -7.84 0.31
N HIS A 288 -8.41 -7.94 0.06
CA HIS A 288 -7.50 -8.89 0.72
C HIS A 288 -6.31 -8.13 1.30
N LYS A 289 -5.62 -8.74 2.27
CA LYS A 289 -4.38 -8.15 2.78
C LYS A 289 -3.36 -8.01 1.65
N PRO A 290 -2.66 -6.86 1.56
CA PRO A 290 -1.59 -6.68 0.59
C PRO A 290 -0.61 -7.84 0.64
N HIS A 291 -0.33 -8.45 -0.51
CA HIS A 291 0.48 -9.66 -0.57
C HIS A 291 1.43 -9.69 -1.77
N ASN A 292 2.50 -10.46 -1.63
CA ASN A 292 3.48 -10.63 -2.70
C ASN A 292 2.96 -11.60 -3.77
N ALA A 293 2.52 -11.06 -4.90
CA ALA A 293 2.05 -11.81 -6.07
C ALA A 293 3.20 -12.48 -6.81
N LEU A 294 4.36 -11.82 -6.91
CA LEU A 294 5.59 -12.34 -7.50
C LEU A 294 6.77 -12.11 -6.57
N GLN A 295 7.61 -13.12 -6.39
CA GLN A 295 8.92 -13.04 -5.75
C GLN A 295 9.95 -13.63 -6.70
N TYR A 296 10.80 -12.78 -7.26
CA TYR A 296 11.83 -13.15 -8.20
C TYR A 296 13.20 -13.16 -7.52
N SER A 297 13.77 -14.34 -7.31
CA SER A 297 15.11 -14.47 -6.73
C SER A 297 16.18 -14.10 -7.76
N ILE A 298 16.87 -13.01 -7.52
CA ILE A 298 17.97 -12.53 -8.37
C ILE A 298 19.08 -13.58 -8.47
N ASN A 299 19.55 -14.07 -7.34
CA ASN A 299 20.71 -14.99 -7.28
C ASN A 299 20.47 -16.30 -8.06
N ARG A 300 19.20 -16.70 -8.27
CA ARG A 300 18.84 -17.97 -8.91
C ARG A 300 18.41 -17.84 -10.37
N ASN A 301 17.85 -16.69 -10.73
CA ASN A 301 17.07 -16.58 -11.96
C ASN A 301 17.61 -15.51 -12.93
N LEU A 302 18.47 -14.58 -12.45
CA LEU A 302 19.11 -13.58 -13.30
C LEU A 302 20.32 -14.19 -13.99
N GLU A 303 20.38 -14.03 -15.31
CA GLU A 303 21.51 -14.47 -16.13
C GLU A 303 22.21 -13.25 -16.75
N LYS A 304 23.55 -13.27 -16.87
CA LYS A 304 24.33 -12.19 -17.48
C LYS A 304 25.13 -12.70 -18.67
N SER A 305 25.12 -11.91 -19.74
CA SER A 305 26.01 -12.10 -20.89
C SER A 305 26.52 -10.75 -21.38
N GLY A 306 27.81 -10.48 -21.25
CA GLY A 306 28.35 -9.13 -21.44
C GLY A 306 27.70 -8.15 -20.45
N GLU A 307 27.25 -7.01 -20.97
CA GLU A 307 26.49 -6.01 -20.19
C GLU A 307 24.97 -6.16 -20.31
N THR A 308 24.48 -7.33 -20.74
CA THR A 308 23.06 -7.62 -20.85
C THR A 308 22.64 -8.61 -19.78
N TYR A 309 21.54 -8.29 -19.07
CA TYR A 309 20.97 -9.05 -17.97
C TYR A 309 19.61 -9.60 -18.39
N TYR A 310 19.45 -10.93 -18.29
CA TYR A 310 18.28 -11.66 -18.75
C TYR A 310 17.46 -12.15 -17.59
N PHE A 311 16.19 -11.77 -17.53
CA PHE A 311 15.26 -12.13 -16.45
C PHE A 311 14.42 -13.34 -16.87
N PHE A 312 14.82 -14.53 -16.42
CA PHE A 312 14.06 -15.75 -16.63
C PHE A 312 13.40 -16.20 -15.33
N HIS A 313 12.20 -16.76 -15.42
CA HIS A 313 11.54 -17.40 -14.30
C HIS A 313 11.05 -18.80 -14.65
N THR A 314 11.03 -19.70 -13.66
CA THR A 314 10.65 -21.11 -13.86
C THR A 314 9.15 -21.34 -13.98
N GLY A 315 8.32 -20.34 -13.62
CA GLY A 315 6.87 -20.48 -13.48
C GLY A 315 6.42 -21.01 -12.13
N ARG A 316 7.34 -21.36 -11.23
CA ARG A 316 7.00 -21.89 -9.90
C ARG A 316 6.30 -20.83 -9.03
N ILE A 317 5.13 -21.17 -8.46
CA ILE A 317 4.31 -20.23 -7.70
C ILE A 317 4.76 -20.15 -6.24
N ALA A 318 5.00 -21.27 -5.59
CA ALA A 318 5.50 -21.30 -4.21
C ALA A 318 6.51 -22.43 -4.00
N VAL A 319 7.34 -22.29 -2.97
CA VAL A 319 8.34 -23.32 -2.60
C VAL A 319 7.71 -24.41 -1.73
N GLY A 320 6.73 -24.04 -0.88
CA GLY A 320 6.02 -24.98 0.02
C GLY A 320 4.70 -25.50 -0.58
N LYS A 321 4.00 -26.36 0.20
CA LYS A 321 2.68 -26.88 -0.19
C LYS A 321 1.58 -25.79 -0.11
N ILE A 322 1.70 -24.89 0.84
CA ILE A 322 0.74 -23.79 1.02
C ILE A 322 0.95 -22.77 -0.09
N GLY A 323 -0.10 -22.46 -0.86
CA GLY A 323 -0.04 -21.52 -1.97
C GLY A 323 0.59 -22.05 -3.24
N SER A 324 0.88 -23.36 -3.32
CA SER A 324 1.41 -23.96 -4.55
C SER A 324 0.28 -24.21 -5.57
N ALA A 325 0.59 -24.03 -6.84
CA ALA A 325 -0.26 -24.38 -7.95
C ALA A 325 0.58 -25.00 -9.08
N SER A 326 -0.07 -25.61 -10.08
CA SER A 326 0.62 -26.31 -11.16
C SER A 326 1.47 -25.36 -12.00
N THR A 327 2.78 -25.57 -12.03
CA THR A 327 3.70 -24.81 -12.90
C THR A 327 3.39 -25.06 -14.39
N ALA A 328 2.98 -26.24 -14.77
CA ALA A 328 2.61 -26.57 -16.14
C ALA A 328 1.33 -25.82 -16.55
N GLY A 329 0.31 -25.83 -15.66
CA GLY A 329 -0.93 -25.09 -15.93
C GLY A 329 -0.72 -23.58 -16.01
N LEU A 330 0.12 -23.00 -15.15
CA LEU A 330 0.47 -21.57 -15.27
C LEU A 330 1.15 -21.27 -16.62
N LYS A 331 2.09 -22.11 -17.06
CA LYS A 331 2.77 -21.92 -18.34
C LYS A 331 1.82 -22.02 -19.51
N GLN A 332 0.91 -22.98 -19.50
CA GLN A 332 -0.13 -23.09 -20.50
C GLN A 332 -1.01 -21.83 -20.55
N LEU A 333 -1.45 -21.34 -19.39
CA LEU A 333 -2.22 -20.08 -19.31
C LEU A 333 -1.44 -18.90 -19.88
N LEU A 334 -0.14 -18.80 -19.57
CA LEU A 334 0.72 -17.74 -20.13
C LEU A 334 0.90 -17.86 -21.65
N GLU A 335 0.99 -19.07 -22.20
CA GLU A 335 1.04 -19.31 -23.64
C GLU A 335 -0.27 -18.89 -24.34
N GLU A 336 -1.40 -19.00 -23.66
CA GLU A 336 -2.72 -18.59 -24.15
C GLU A 336 -2.97 -17.09 -24.00
N GLU A 337 -2.75 -16.52 -22.80
CA GLU A 337 -3.14 -15.14 -22.49
C GLU A 337 -2.02 -14.10 -22.71
N TYR A 338 -0.73 -14.50 -22.55
CA TYR A 338 0.40 -13.58 -22.62
C TYR A 338 1.66 -14.23 -23.23
N PRO A 339 1.57 -14.70 -24.48
CA PRO A 339 2.64 -15.49 -25.11
C PRO A 339 3.96 -14.76 -25.29
N CYS A 340 3.97 -13.42 -25.31
CA CYS A 340 5.19 -12.62 -25.52
C CYS A 340 6.27 -12.83 -24.45
N ILE A 341 5.89 -13.27 -23.23
CA ILE A 341 6.85 -13.60 -22.17
C ILE A 341 7.24 -15.08 -22.13
N MET A 342 6.74 -15.92 -23.05
CA MET A 342 7.13 -17.32 -23.11
C MET A 342 8.27 -17.53 -24.11
N LYS A 343 9.42 -18.04 -23.63
CA LYS A 343 10.61 -18.28 -24.46
C LYS A 343 11.26 -19.60 -24.08
N ASN A 344 11.30 -20.55 -25.02
CA ASN A 344 11.90 -21.87 -24.83
C ASN A 344 11.36 -22.60 -23.57
N GLY A 345 10.03 -22.53 -23.32
CA GLY A 345 9.39 -23.16 -22.17
C GLY A 345 9.71 -22.53 -20.82
N ARG A 346 10.36 -21.35 -20.80
CA ARG A 346 10.61 -20.54 -19.58
C ARG A 346 9.87 -19.21 -19.70
N VAL A 347 9.51 -18.62 -18.58
CA VAL A 347 9.00 -17.25 -18.53
C VAL A 347 10.17 -16.31 -18.70
N PHE A 348 10.13 -15.46 -19.71
CA PHE A 348 11.13 -14.45 -20.03
C PHE A 348 10.56 -13.06 -19.81
N LEU A 349 10.98 -12.40 -18.73
CA LEU A 349 10.45 -11.09 -18.36
C LEU A 349 11.15 -9.94 -19.06
N GLY A 350 12.34 -10.16 -19.60
CA GLY A 350 13.05 -9.16 -20.39
C GLY A 350 14.56 -9.34 -20.38
N ALA A 351 15.21 -8.56 -21.23
CA ALA A 351 16.65 -8.39 -21.26
C ALA A 351 16.95 -6.90 -21.15
N LEU A 352 17.78 -6.52 -20.18
CA LEU A 352 18.20 -5.14 -19.95
C LEU A 352 19.68 -4.99 -20.24
N HIS A 353 20.02 -4.08 -21.15
CA HIS A 353 21.40 -3.74 -21.47
C HIS A 353 21.84 -2.52 -20.68
N GLN A 354 22.91 -2.64 -19.89
CA GLN A 354 23.43 -1.57 -19.02
C GLN A 354 24.55 -0.80 -19.73
N ASP A 355 24.18 0.19 -20.51
CA ASP A 355 25.09 1.15 -21.15
C ASP A 355 24.89 2.60 -20.66
N LYS A 356 23.87 2.82 -19.84
CA LYS A 356 23.47 4.12 -19.28
C LYS A 356 22.57 3.95 -18.04
N LEU A 357 22.18 5.06 -17.41
CA LEU A 357 21.18 5.02 -16.37
C LEU A 357 19.82 4.57 -16.92
N PHE A 358 19.10 3.80 -16.13
CA PHE A 358 17.75 3.34 -16.43
C PHE A 358 16.73 4.39 -15.98
N TYR A 359 15.67 4.57 -16.75
CA TYR A 359 14.52 5.43 -16.44
C TYR A 359 13.23 4.70 -16.82
N LEU A 360 12.18 4.84 -16.01
CA LEU A 360 10.91 4.12 -16.18
C LEU A 360 10.21 4.42 -17.53
N ASP A 361 10.39 5.62 -18.04
CA ASP A 361 9.83 6.09 -19.32
C ASP A 361 10.64 5.67 -20.55
N THR A 362 11.76 4.95 -20.38
CA THR A 362 12.52 4.44 -21.52
C THR A 362 11.94 3.11 -22.00
N PRO A 363 11.86 2.88 -23.34
CA PRO A 363 11.19 1.70 -23.89
C PRO A 363 11.67 0.36 -23.31
N GLN A 364 12.98 0.22 -23.06
CA GLN A 364 13.55 -0.99 -22.50
C GLN A 364 13.01 -1.29 -21.09
N ILE A 365 12.92 -0.27 -20.22
CA ILE A 365 12.45 -0.42 -18.86
C ILE A 365 10.93 -0.49 -18.80
N THR A 366 10.23 0.32 -19.60
CA THR A 366 8.76 0.27 -19.72
C THR A 366 8.28 -1.14 -20.06
N VAL A 367 8.86 -1.79 -21.10
CA VAL A 367 8.50 -3.15 -21.49
C VAL A 367 8.85 -4.17 -20.39
N PHE A 368 10.00 -4.02 -19.74
CA PHE A 368 10.39 -4.90 -18.64
C PHE A 368 9.41 -4.82 -17.47
N VAL A 369 9.03 -3.60 -17.06
CA VAL A 369 8.06 -3.38 -15.97
C VAL A 369 6.68 -3.89 -16.39
N GLU A 370 6.22 -3.64 -17.62
CA GLU A 370 4.98 -4.22 -18.16
C GLU A 370 4.96 -5.76 -18.02
N HIS A 371 6.03 -6.44 -18.40
CA HIS A 371 6.12 -7.90 -18.31
C HIS A 371 6.11 -8.37 -16.84
N LEU A 372 6.79 -7.66 -15.94
CA LEU A 372 6.78 -7.98 -14.51
C LEU A 372 5.38 -7.87 -13.91
N LEU A 373 4.70 -6.74 -14.15
CA LEU A 373 3.38 -6.46 -13.62
C LEU A 373 2.34 -7.43 -14.22
N SER A 374 2.36 -7.64 -15.53
CA SER A 374 1.48 -8.59 -16.23
C SER A 374 1.65 -10.01 -15.73
N TYR A 375 2.89 -10.45 -15.58
CA TYR A 375 3.17 -11.79 -15.06
C TYR A 375 2.69 -11.96 -13.61
N ALA A 376 2.87 -10.94 -12.77
CA ALA A 376 2.38 -10.95 -11.41
C ALA A 376 0.85 -11.07 -11.34
N LEU A 377 0.12 -10.31 -12.17
CA LEU A 377 -1.36 -10.34 -12.25
C LEU A 377 -1.88 -11.73 -12.66
N ILE A 378 -1.37 -12.28 -13.76
CA ILE A 378 -1.80 -13.61 -14.26
C ILE A 378 -1.49 -14.70 -13.24
N ARG A 379 -0.30 -14.63 -12.63
CA ARG A 379 0.15 -15.57 -11.62
C ARG A 379 -0.72 -15.55 -10.36
N ASP A 380 -1.11 -14.37 -9.90
CA ASP A 380 -1.93 -14.19 -8.73
C ASP A 380 -3.36 -14.68 -8.96
N GLU A 381 -3.95 -14.34 -10.10
CA GLU A 381 -5.26 -14.84 -10.52
C GLU A 381 -5.27 -16.38 -10.63
N TYR A 382 -4.26 -16.95 -11.31
CA TYR A 382 -4.13 -18.41 -11.43
C TYR A 382 -4.05 -19.11 -10.07
N ARG A 383 -3.30 -18.52 -9.14
CA ARG A 383 -3.22 -19.02 -7.77
C ARG A 383 -4.57 -18.97 -7.07
N ALA A 384 -5.30 -17.88 -7.16
CA ALA A 384 -6.62 -17.72 -6.53
C ALA A 384 -7.63 -18.75 -7.03
N VAL A 385 -7.70 -18.99 -8.34
CA VAL A 385 -8.58 -20.00 -8.94
C VAL A 385 -8.20 -21.41 -8.51
N SER A 386 -6.90 -21.73 -8.44
CA SER A 386 -6.42 -23.06 -8.03
C SER A 386 -6.77 -23.40 -6.59
N TYR A 387 -6.93 -22.39 -5.70
CA TYR A 387 -7.36 -22.58 -4.31
C TYR A 387 -8.85 -22.89 -4.17
N THR A 388 -9.69 -22.31 -5.02
CA THR A 388 -11.15 -22.53 -4.98
C THR A 388 -11.55 -23.95 -5.43
N HIS A 389 -10.75 -24.61 -6.24
CA HIS A 389 -11.00 -25.99 -6.70
C HIS A 389 -10.49 -27.08 -5.77
N LEU A 390 -9.76 -26.72 -4.69
CA LEU A 390 -9.21 -27.67 -3.71
C LEU A 390 -10.01 -27.70 -2.39
N ARG A 391 -11.11 -26.96 -2.31
CA ARG A 391 -12.11 -27.01 -1.22
C ARG A 391 -13.41 -27.62 -1.74
#